data_1e53b46a720470e8e76bce179864b710
#
_entry.id   1e53b46a720470e8e76bce179864b710
#
_cell.length_a   1.000
_cell.length_b   1.000
_cell.length_c   1.000
_cell.angle_alpha   90.00
_cell.angle_beta   90.00
_cell.angle_gamma   90.00
#
_symmetry.space_group_name_H-M   'P 1'
#
loop_
_entity.id
_entity.type
_entity.pdbx_description
1 polymer ?
#
loop_
_entity_poly.entity_id
_entity_poly.type
_entity_poly.pdbx_seq_one_letter_code
_entity_poly.pdbx_strand_id
1 'polypeptide(L)'
;VLEFDDLEAEVVPFISEREKPLALYYFGERRTGEALFGRVDSGGGGVNDVVLHLANPALPFGGAGGSGMGQYHGRYSFETFSRPRSVLTAPRKSDFTMKYPPYKGFRMIRKLF
;
A
#
# COMPACT_ATOMS: atom_id res chain seq x y z
N VAL A 1 -18.82 13.23 19.38
CA VAL A 1 -17.53 13.88 19.66
C VAL A 1 -16.96 13.18 20.86
N LEU A 2 -15.70 12.80 20.79
CA LEU A 2 -14.93 12.28 21.92
C LEU A 2 -13.84 13.27 22.25
N GLU A 3 -13.59 13.50 23.53
CA GLU A 3 -12.47 14.30 24.03
C GLU A 3 -11.35 13.35 24.41
N PHE A 4 -10.12 13.77 24.27
CA PHE A 4 -8.92 13.02 24.63
C PHE A 4 -7.84 13.96 25.15
N ASP A 5 -7.02 13.47 26.06
CA ASP A 5 -5.88 14.22 26.61
C ASP A 5 -4.55 13.76 25.98
N ASP A 6 -4.46 12.51 25.54
CA ASP A 6 -3.26 11.92 24.94
C ASP A 6 -3.55 11.25 23.60
N LEU A 7 -2.95 11.81 22.55
CA LEU A 7 -3.11 11.32 21.18
C LEU A 7 -2.58 9.87 21.02
N GLU A 8 -1.42 9.59 21.60
CA GLU A 8 -0.73 8.30 21.45
C GLU A 8 -1.37 7.21 22.32
N ALA A 9 -1.73 7.54 23.55
CA ALA A 9 -2.27 6.57 24.48
C ALA A 9 -3.76 6.28 24.26
N GLU A 10 -4.51 7.22 23.70
CA GLU A 10 -5.97 7.10 23.59
C GLU A 10 -6.44 7.01 22.14
N VAL A 11 -6.00 7.95 21.26
CA VAL A 11 -6.53 8.04 19.89
C VAL A 11 -5.97 6.95 18.99
N VAL A 12 -4.68 6.67 19.06
CA VAL A 12 -4.03 5.63 18.24
C VAL A 12 -4.64 4.26 18.50
N PRO A 13 -4.78 3.77 19.75
CA PRO A 13 -5.46 2.50 20.01
C PRO A 13 -6.93 2.54 19.60
N PHE A 14 -7.63 3.63 19.90
CA PHE A 14 -9.05 3.79 19.54
C PHE A 14 -9.32 3.58 18.07
N ILE A 15 -8.47 4.09 17.19
CA ILE A 15 -8.63 3.92 15.73
C ILE A 15 -8.15 2.52 15.31
N SER A 16 -7.01 2.06 15.84
CA SER A 16 -6.36 0.81 15.41
C SER A 16 -7.16 -0.45 15.76
N GLU A 17 -7.98 -0.40 16.82
CA GLU A 17 -8.85 -1.50 17.26
C GLU A 17 -10.16 -1.59 16.43
N ARG A 18 -10.38 -0.67 15.51
CA ARG A 18 -11.59 -0.58 14.68
C ARG A 18 -11.28 -0.86 13.21
N GLU A 19 -12.33 -0.93 12.42
CA GLU A 19 -12.19 -0.98 10.97
C GLU A 19 -11.43 0.26 10.48
N LYS A 20 -10.52 0.03 9.53
CA LYS A 20 -9.69 1.09 8.95
C LYS A 20 -10.56 2.15 8.30
N PRO A 21 -10.44 3.42 8.67
CA PRO A 21 -11.25 4.48 8.11
C PRO A 21 -10.86 4.74 6.64
N LEU A 22 -11.83 5.20 5.85
CA LEU A 22 -11.59 5.64 4.48
C LEU A 22 -10.63 6.83 4.44
N ALA A 23 -10.77 7.75 5.38
CA ALA A 23 -9.88 8.92 5.48
C ALA A 23 -9.65 9.30 6.94
N LEU A 24 -8.43 9.79 7.21
CA LEU A 24 -7.99 10.34 8.47
C LEU A 24 -7.60 11.81 8.26
N TYR A 25 -8.12 12.70 9.09
CA TYR A 25 -7.76 14.12 9.06
C TYR A 25 -7.25 14.56 10.42
N TYR A 26 -6.09 15.20 10.41
CA TYR A 26 -5.47 15.75 11.62
C TYR A 26 -5.28 17.27 11.48
N PHE A 27 -5.64 17.98 12.52
CA PHE A 27 -5.44 19.43 12.63
C PHE A 27 -4.53 19.75 13.80
N GLY A 28 -3.40 20.38 13.54
CA GLY A 28 -2.39 20.72 14.55
C GLY A 28 -0.98 20.78 13.98
N GLU A 29 -0.01 20.45 14.80
CA GLU A 29 1.39 20.45 14.38
C GLU A 29 1.63 19.42 13.27
N ARG A 30 2.27 19.85 12.18
CA ARG A 30 2.53 19.02 11.00
C ARG A 30 3.27 17.73 11.32
N ARG A 31 4.32 17.82 12.14
CA ARG A 31 5.14 16.63 12.50
C ARG A 31 4.32 15.58 13.25
N THR A 32 3.47 16.03 14.16
CA THR A 32 2.56 15.14 14.91
C THR A 32 1.56 14.46 13.96
N GLY A 33 1.00 15.22 13.01
CA GLY A 33 0.11 14.66 12.00
C GLY A 33 0.80 13.63 11.10
N GLU A 34 2.00 13.93 10.59
CA GLU A 34 2.79 13.00 9.78
C GLU A 34 3.15 11.71 10.57
N ALA A 35 3.48 11.85 11.85
CA ALA A 35 3.75 10.71 12.72
C ALA A 35 2.49 9.85 12.95
N LEU A 36 1.32 10.46 13.12
CA LEU A 36 0.05 9.77 13.28
C LEU A 36 -0.28 8.89 12.06
N PHE A 37 -0.06 9.38 10.83
CA PHE A 37 -0.21 8.58 9.61
C PHE A 37 0.74 7.38 9.52
N GLY A 38 1.88 7.43 10.21
CA GLY A 38 2.79 6.28 10.34
C GLY A 38 2.35 5.23 11.37
N ARG A 39 1.40 5.57 12.23
CA ARG A 39 0.93 4.72 13.36
C ARG A 39 -0.45 4.13 13.10
N VAL A 40 -1.29 4.85 12.38
CA VAL A 40 -2.68 4.49 12.10
C VAL A 40 -2.86 4.27 10.60
N ASP A 41 -3.43 3.13 10.24
CA ASP A 41 -3.73 2.81 8.86
C ASP A 41 -5.09 3.38 8.44
N SER A 42 -5.14 3.98 7.25
CA SER A 42 -6.35 4.54 6.65
C SER A 42 -6.27 4.48 5.12
N GLY A 43 -7.37 4.63 4.43
CA GLY A 43 -7.39 4.70 2.97
C GLY A 43 -6.64 5.91 2.42
N GLY A 44 -6.70 7.03 3.12
CA GLY A 44 -5.99 8.26 2.82
C GLY A 44 -6.26 9.33 3.87
N GLY A 45 -5.93 10.58 3.59
CA GLY A 45 -6.25 11.68 4.50
C GLY A 45 -5.43 12.93 4.29
N GLY A 46 -5.42 13.81 5.29
CA GLY A 46 -4.71 15.08 5.23
C GLY A 46 -4.32 15.64 6.60
N VAL A 47 -3.28 16.45 6.59
CA VAL A 47 -2.86 17.23 7.75
C VAL A 47 -3.22 18.70 7.51
N ASN A 48 -3.99 19.28 8.42
CA ASN A 48 -4.51 20.65 8.36
C ASN A 48 -5.38 20.96 7.13
N ASP A 49 -5.97 19.91 6.55
CA ASP A 49 -6.89 20.03 5.44
C ASP A 49 -7.86 18.84 5.41
N VAL A 50 -8.98 19.00 4.72
CA VAL A 50 -9.98 17.96 4.50
C VAL A 50 -10.29 17.84 3.01
N VAL A 51 -10.62 16.63 2.55
CA VAL A 51 -11.16 16.36 1.22
C VAL A 51 -10.22 16.64 0.04
N LEU A 52 -9.32 17.64 0.09
CA LEU A 52 -8.51 18.04 -1.06
C LEU A 52 -7.60 16.93 -1.60
N HIS A 53 -7.20 15.96 -0.79
CA HIS A 53 -6.43 14.79 -1.25
C HIS A 53 -7.21 13.98 -2.31
N LEU A 54 -8.53 13.97 -2.22
CA LEU A 54 -9.41 13.29 -3.18
C LEU A 54 -9.55 14.07 -4.52
N ALA A 55 -9.35 15.38 -4.49
CA ALA A 55 -9.41 16.21 -5.69
C ALA A 55 -8.12 16.18 -6.52
N ASN A 56 -7.02 15.68 -5.97
CA ASN A 56 -5.73 15.61 -6.65
C ASN A 56 -5.60 14.32 -7.48
N PRO A 57 -5.62 14.39 -8.83
CA PRO A 57 -5.56 13.21 -9.69
C PRO A 57 -4.20 12.49 -9.65
N ALA A 58 -3.16 13.09 -9.05
CA ALA A 58 -1.87 12.47 -8.88
C ALA A 58 -1.77 11.63 -7.60
N LEU A 59 -2.76 11.72 -6.70
CA LEU A 59 -2.84 10.92 -5.49
C LEU A 59 -3.85 9.78 -5.66
N PRO A 60 -3.55 8.57 -5.14
CA PRO A 60 -4.52 7.49 -5.12
C PRO A 60 -5.65 7.84 -4.15
N PHE A 61 -6.88 7.49 -4.50
CA PHE A 61 -8.00 7.52 -3.60
C PHE A 61 -8.66 6.15 -3.51
N GLY A 62 -8.78 5.64 -2.30
CA GLY A 62 -9.41 4.35 -2.03
C GLY A 62 -9.34 4.02 -0.55
N GLY A 63 -10.14 3.03 -0.14
CA GLY A 63 -10.17 2.55 1.24
C GLY A 63 -9.05 1.54 1.53
N ALA A 64 -8.99 1.12 2.79
CA ALA A 64 -8.13 0.06 3.28
C ALA A 64 -8.95 -0.95 4.08
N GLY A 65 -8.87 -2.24 3.76
CA GLY A 65 -9.64 -3.28 4.42
C GLY A 65 -11.15 -3.06 4.32
N GLY A 66 -11.84 -2.90 5.46
CA GLY A 66 -13.29 -2.72 5.51
C GLY A 66 -13.79 -1.44 4.84
N SER A 67 -12.97 -0.40 4.72
CA SER A 67 -13.35 0.87 4.08
C SER A 67 -13.27 0.85 2.55
N GLY A 68 -12.68 -0.20 1.93
CA GLY A 68 -12.66 -0.34 0.49
C GLY A 68 -11.51 -1.20 -0.03
N MET A 69 -11.61 -1.58 -1.30
CA MET A 69 -10.59 -2.32 -2.04
C MET A 69 -10.21 -1.58 -3.31
N GLY A 70 -8.91 -1.55 -3.61
CA GLY A 70 -8.39 -0.87 -4.78
C GLY A 70 -8.33 0.64 -4.60
N GLN A 71 -7.83 1.29 -5.63
CA GLN A 71 -7.61 2.73 -5.65
C GLN A 71 -7.95 3.28 -7.02
N TYR A 72 -8.38 4.53 -7.11
CA TYR A 72 -8.60 5.18 -8.38
C TYR A 72 -7.89 6.55 -8.43
N HIS A 73 -7.90 7.19 -9.50
CA HIS A 73 -7.27 8.35 -10.10
C HIS A 73 -6.13 7.96 -11.05
N GLY A 74 -6.20 8.45 -12.28
CA GLY A 74 -5.15 8.33 -13.29
C GLY A 74 -4.56 6.92 -13.39
N ARG A 75 -3.26 6.81 -13.13
CA ARG A 75 -2.50 5.56 -13.16
C ARG A 75 -3.05 4.49 -12.21
N TYR A 76 -3.51 4.89 -11.03
CA TYR A 76 -4.04 3.95 -10.03
C TYR A 76 -5.33 3.27 -10.51
N SER A 77 -6.21 3.99 -11.24
CA SER A 77 -7.37 3.38 -11.88
C SER A 77 -6.95 2.33 -12.91
N PHE A 78 -5.98 2.64 -13.75
CA PHE A 78 -5.46 1.70 -14.74
C PHE A 78 -4.89 0.44 -14.07
N GLU A 79 -4.07 0.60 -13.04
CA GLU A 79 -3.47 -0.51 -12.31
C GLU A 79 -4.53 -1.38 -11.60
N THR A 80 -5.55 -0.77 -11.00
CA THR A 80 -6.65 -1.47 -10.31
C THR A 80 -7.45 -2.36 -11.26
N PHE A 81 -7.71 -1.89 -12.49
CA PHE A 81 -8.47 -2.64 -13.50
C PHE A 81 -7.59 -3.42 -14.48
N SER A 82 -6.28 -3.43 -14.27
CA SER A 82 -5.31 -4.13 -15.12
C SER A 82 -4.63 -5.25 -14.36
N ARG A 83 -4.31 -6.31 -15.09
CA ARG A 83 -3.52 -7.41 -14.54
C ARG A 83 -2.13 -7.41 -15.15
N PRO A 84 -1.05 -7.27 -14.37
CA PRO A 84 0.29 -7.46 -14.88
C PRO A 84 0.49 -8.91 -15.35
N ARG A 85 1.11 -9.08 -16.51
CA ARG A 85 1.43 -10.39 -17.06
C ARG A 85 2.92 -10.50 -17.31
N SER A 86 3.57 -11.42 -16.63
CA SER A 86 4.98 -11.72 -16.85
C SER A 86 5.16 -12.58 -18.09
N VAL A 87 6.04 -12.17 -19.01
CA VAL A 87 6.42 -12.92 -20.18
C VAL A 87 7.93 -12.96 -20.24
N LEU A 88 8.51 -14.17 -20.16
CA LEU A 88 9.93 -14.40 -20.31
C LEU A 88 10.19 -14.97 -21.72
N THR A 89 10.99 -14.28 -22.50
CA THR A 89 11.45 -14.76 -23.80
C THR A 89 12.89 -15.25 -23.69
N ALA A 90 13.10 -16.54 -23.85
CA ALA A 90 14.44 -17.11 -23.89
C ALA A 90 15.04 -17.06 -25.31
N PRO A 91 16.36 -16.87 -25.45
CA PRO A 91 17.03 -16.94 -26.75
C PRO A 91 16.84 -18.33 -27.39
N ARG A 92 16.52 -18.36 -28.68
CA ARG A 92 16.24 -19.63 -29.41
C ARG A 92 17.42 -20.61 -29.43
N LYS A 93 18.65 -20.09 -29.37
CA LYS A 93 19.89 -20.88 -29.47
C LYS A 93 20.59 -21.13 -28.13
N SER A 94 20.04 -20.68 -27.03
CA SER A 94 20.64 -20.80 -25.70
C SER A 94 19.63 -21.43 -24.75
N ASP A 95 19.87 -22.67 -24.38
CA ASP A 95 19.13 -23.32 -23.34
C ASP A 95 20.07 -23.85 -22.25
N PHE A 96 19.64 -23.71 -20.99
CA PHE A 96 20.43 -24.15 -19.87
C PHE A 96 20.10 -25.61 -19.56
N THR A 97 21.05 -26.52 -19.83
CA THR A 97 20.91 -27.94 -19.58
C THR A 97 20.55 -28.30 -18.14
N MET A 98 20.82 -27.35 -17.19
CA MET A 98 20.43 -27.53 -15.79
C MET A 98 18.91 -27.55 -15.54
N LYS A 99 18.09 -27.14 -16.50
CA LYS A 99 16.61 -27.23 -16.43
C LYS A 99 16.08 -28.65 -16.62
N TYR A 100 16.91 -29.56 -17.11
CA TYR A 100 16.52 -30.92 -17.49
C TYR A 100 17.18 -31.99 -16.60
N PRO A 101 16.52 -33.12 -16.40
CA PRO A 101 17.13 -34.25 -15.73
C PRO A 101 18.45 -34.68 -16.41
N PRO A 102 19.44 -35.11 -15.64
CA PRO A 102 19.46 -35.39 -14.20
C PRO A 102 19.78 -34.22 -13.28
N TYR A 103 19.39 -32.98 -13.60
CA TYR A 103 19.49 -31.77 -12.76
C TYR A 103 20.88 -31.54 -12.15
N LYS A 104 21.93 -31.77 -12.91
CA LYS A 104 23.31 -31.49 -12.52
C LYS A 104 23.47 -29.96 -12.28
N GLY A 105 23.65 -29.55 -11.06
CA GLY A 105 23.77 -28.10 -10.72
C GLY A 105 22.62 -27.53 -9.89
N PHE A 106 21.71 -28.35 -9.39
CA PHE A 106 20.61 -27.93 -8.49
C PHE A 106 21.09 -27.08 -7.30
N ARG A 107 22.31 -27.34 -6.78
CA ARG A 107 22.95 -26.53 -5.73
C ARG A 107 23.17 -25.07 -6.15
N MET A 108 23.40 -24.80 -7.44
CA MET A 108 23.64 -23.45 -7.96
C MET A 108 22.30 -22.70 -8.15
N ILE A 109 21.27 -23.42 -8.60
CA ILE A 109 19.91 -22.85 -8.74
C ILE A 109 19.36 -22.45 -7.36
N ARG A 110 19.53 -23.27 -6.33
CA ARG A 110 19.08 -23.00 -4.97
C ARG A 110 19.70 -21.73 -4.33
N LYS A 111 20.80 -21.22 -4.87
CA LYS A 111 21.43 -19.98 -4.41
C LYS A 111 20.86 -18.71 -5.08
N LEU A 112 20.02 -18.87 -6.11
CA LEU A 112 19.39 -17.75 -6.82
C LEU A 112 18.02 -17.39 -6.24
N PHE A 113 17.49 -18.23 -5.36
CA PHE A 113 16.27 -18.05 -4.57
C PHE A 113 16.57 -18.19 -3.07
#